data_b474b77c4bde981bc402eeb997e31d3d
#
_entry.id   b474b77c4bde981bc402eeb997e31d3d
#
_cell.length_a   1.000
_cell.length_b   1.000
_cell.length_c   1.000
_cell.angle_alpha   90.00
_cell.angle_beta   90.00
_cell.angle_gamma   90.00
#
_symmetry.space_group_name_H-M   'P 1'
#
loop_
_entity.id
_entity.type
_entity.pdbx_description
1 polymer ?
#
loop_
_entity_poly.entity_id
_entity_poly.type
_entity_poly.pdbx_seq_one_letter_code
_entity_poly.pdbx_strand_id
1 'polypeptide(L)'
;MHLLYFCLCLNLSINILSYMKHLKKHILVILCALQVQYSLALNLQKDWLIDGSSYQAKVTTTDKELCLSNGLLSRTFILSPNVATIAFDNLMNGNAELRAIRPEAVLTINGMEYPVGGLYKQPVQNFLNNDFIEDMISCDTAFTYVSHTVGETIERFPYRPKQEWLSNKNPWPAPGKRIVFTYKAAPRAPEMIRNVTVKVIYELYDGAPILSKQIEVENQGKSSIVLNSFKSEILALTETAPKVHYGEPHEIRMLAQEPGTYTRNYRK
;
A
#
# COMPACT_ATOMS: atom_id res chain seq x y z
N MET A 1 -54.95 60.68 -16.68
CA MET A 1 -54.61 59.70 -15.66
C MET A 1 -53.92 58.48 -16.24
N HIS A 2 -54.13 58.01 -17.45
CA HIS A 2 -53.47 56.85 -18.04
C HIS A 2 -51.97 56.97 -18.41
N LEU A 3 -51.53 58.21 -18.76
CA LEU A 3 -50.11 58.44 -19.15
C LEU A 3 -49.12 58.36 -17.96
N LEU A 4 -49.53 58.76 -16.76
CA LEU A 4 -48.70 58.66 -15.58
C LEU A 4 -48.45 57.26 -15.10
N TYR A 5 -49.43 56.34 -15.22
CA TYR A 5 -49.29 54.95 -14.91
C TYR A 5 -48.33 54.22 -15.86
N PHE A 6 -48.34 54.56 -17.14
CA PHE A 6 -47.46 53.98 -18.14
C PHE A 6 -46.00 54.37 -17.92
N CYS A 7 -45.72 55.62 -17.57
CA CYS A 7 -44.35 56.08 -17.22
C CYS A 7 -43.82 55.44 -15.94
N LEU A 8 -44.65 55.23 -14.90
CA LEU A 8 -44.23 54.57 -13.68
C LEU A 8 -43.90 53.06 -13.92
N CYS A 9 -44.70 52.36 -14.70
CA CYS A 9 -44.45 50.96 -15.07
C CYS A 9 -43.17 50.78 -15.92
N LEU A 10 -42.91 51.70 -16.87
CA LEU A 10 -41.68 51.69 -17.66
C LEU A 10 -40.45 51.95 -16.83
N ASN A 11 -40.48 52.93 -15.90
CA ASN A 11 -39.36 53.20 -15.01
C ASN A 11 -39.09 52.07 -14.03
N LEU A 12 -40.13 51.39 -13.51
CA LEU A 12 -39.97 50.20 -12.66
C LEU A 12 -39.32 49.04 -13.43
N SER A 13 -39.76 48.81 -14.69
CA SER A 13 -39.22 47.74 -15.54
C SER A 13 -37.75 47.98 -15.90
N ILE A 14 -37.37 49.23 -16.19
CA ILE A 14 -35.97 49.59 -16.49
C ILE A 14 -35.07 49.44 -15.25
N ASN A 15 -35.56 49.79 -14.07
CA ASN A 15 -34.83 49.60 -12.82
C ASN A 15 -34.63 48.12 -12.47
N ILE A 16 -35.66 47.29 -12.67
CA ILE A 16 -35.56 45.84 -12.44
C ILE A 16 -34.56 45.23 -13.43
N LEU A 17 -34.57 45.60 -14.72
CA LEU A 17 -33.64 45.09 -15.70
C LEU A 17 -32.17 45.48 -15.37
N SER A 18 -31.97 46.72 -14.92
CA SER A 18 -30.66 47.21 -14.48
C SER A 18 -30.18 46.43 -13.24
N TYR A 19 -31.04 46.24 -12.26
CA TYR A 19 -30.73 45.46 -11.06
C TYR A 19 -30.38 43.99 -11.39
N MET A 20 -31.11 43.35 -12.27
CA MET A 20 -30.83 41.98 -12.74
C MET A 20 -29.50 41.90 -13.51
N LYS A 21 -29.10 42.92 -14.27
CA LYS A 21 -27.79 42.95 -14.93
C LYS A 21 -26.64 43.07 -13.90
N HIS A 22 -26.81 43.86 -12.86
CA HIS A 22 -25.83 43.99 -11.78
C HIS A 22 -25.76 42.68 -10.97
N LEU A 23 -26.90 42.10 -10.64
CA LEU A 23 -26.94 40.80 -9.92
C LEU A 23 -26.23 39.68 -10.69
N LYS A 24 -26.46 39.59 -12.01
CA LYS A 24 -25.76 38.63 -12.87
C LYS A 24 -24.24 38.82 -12.88
N LYS A 25 -23.78 40.07 -12.91
CA LYS A 25 -22.33 40.39 -12.81
C LYS A 25 -21.74 39.94 -11.47
N HIS A 26 -22.43 40.19 -10.35
CA HIS A 26 -21.96 39.76 -9.04
C HIS A 26 -21.95 38.26 -8.88
N ILE A 27 -22.96 37.55 -9.40
CA ILE A 27 -23.00 36.07 -9.41
C ILE A 27 -21.84 35.52 -10.25
N LEU A 28 -21.57 36.11 -11.42
CA LEU A 28 -20.45 35.69 -12.27
C LEU A 28 -19.09 35.87 -11.56
N VAL A 29 -18.90 37.03 -10.89
CA VAL A 29 -17.66 37.28 -10.13
C VAL A 29 -17.51 36.33 -8.96
N ILE A 30 -18.57 35.97 -8.25
CA ILE A 30 -18.56 35.01 -7.16
C ILE A 30 -18.24 33.59 -7.71
N LEU A 31 -18.83 33.20 -8.83
CA LEU A 31 -18.53 31.94 -9.48
C LEU A 31 -17.08 31.85 -9.95
N CYS A 32 -16.54 32.90 -10.54
CA CYS A 32 -15.12 32.98 -10.91
C CYS A 32 -14.20 32.92 -9.69
N ALA A 33 -14.55 33.62 -8.60
CA ALA A 33 -13.78 33.60 -7.36
C ALA A 33 -13.78 32.18 -6.71
N LEU A 34 -14.92 31.49 -6.75
CA LEU A 34 -15.03 30.11 -6.30
C LEU A 34 -14.17 29.16 -7.16
N GLN A 35 -14.15 29.35 -8.47
CA GLN A 35 -13.30 28.54 -9.36
C GLN A 35 -11.81 28.80 -9.13
N VAL A 36 -11.40 30.03 -8.84
CA VAL A 36 -10.02 30.35 -8.48
C VAL A 36 -9.63 29.70 -7.15
N GLN A 37 -10.53 29.69 -6.16
CA GLN A 37 -10.27 28.96 -4.90
C GLN A 37 -10.17 27.47 -5.10
N TYR A 38 -10.99 26.86 -5.97
CA TYR A 38 -10.86 25.43 -6.33
C TYR A 38 -9.55 25.15 -7.05
N SER A 39 -9.06 26.05 -7.89
CA SER A 39 -7.78 25.90 -8.60
C SER A 39 -6.56 26.06 -7.68
N LEU A 40 -6.67 26.89 -6.65
CA LEU A 40 -5.62 27.06 -5.63
C LEU A 40 -5.61 25.93 -4.59
N ALA A 41 -6.71 25.19 -4.46
CA ALA A 41 -6.81 24.00 -3.63
C ALA A 41 -6.32 22.72 -4.33
N LEU A 42 -5.91 22.76 -5.58
CA LEU A 42 -5.03 21.77 -6.15
C LEU A 42 -3.69 21.92 -5.43
N ASN A 43 -3.58 21.26 -4.29
CA ASN A 43 -2.29 20.94 -3.69
C ASN A 43 -1.51 20.20 -4.78
N LEU A 44 -0.66 20.91 -5.49
CA LEU A 44 0.38 20.33 -6.31
C LEU A 44 1.23 19.53 -5.32
N GLN A 45 0.93 18.25 -5.20
CA GLN A 45 1.70 17.35 -4.39
C GLN A 45 3.13 17.46 -4.92
N LYS A 46 4.01 17.98 -4.07
CA LYS A 46 5.40 18.17 -4.48
C LYS A 46 5.97 16.83 -4.92
N ASP A 47 6.72 16.85 -6.00
CA ASP A 47 7.44 15.66 -6.45
C ASP A 47 8.36 15.20 -5.32
N TRP A 48 8.21 13.94 -4.89
CA TRP A 48 8.98 13.36 -3.80
C TRP A 48 10.48 13.35 -4.07
N LEU A 49 10.89 13.33 -5.36
CA LEU A 49 12.29 13.45 -5.77
C LEU A 49 12.88 14.83 -5.47
N ILE A 50 12.05 15.87 -5.40
CA ILE A 50 12.46 17.24 -5.09
C ILE A 50 12.32 17.51 -3.60
N ASP A 51 11.19 17.13 -3.02
CA ASP A 51 10.89 17.34 -1.59
C ASP A 51 10.02 16.18 -1.06
N GLY A 52 10.66 15.20 -0.44
CA GLY A 52 10.01 14.05 0.18
C GLY A 52 9.42 14.32 1.57
N SER A 53 9.56 15.52 2.14
CA SER A 53 9.26 15.80 3.55
C SER A 53 7.80 15.57 3.96
N SER A 54 6.85 15.63 3.02
CA SER A 54 5.43 15.36 3.26
C SER A 54 5.08 13.86 3.29
N TYR A 55 5.97 13.01 2.83
CA TYR A 55 5.77 11.56 2.69
C TYR A 55 6.34 10.81 3.89
N GLN A 56 5.58 10.79 4.99
CA GLN A 56 6.00 10.16 6.23
C GLN A 56 5.37 8.79 6.39
N ALA A 57 6.18 7.82 6.80
CA ALA A 57 5.74 6.46 7.07
C ALA A 57 4.81 6.42 8.29
N LYS A 58 3.69 5.72 8.12
CA LYS A 58 2.65 5.52 9.15
C LYS A 58 2.20 4.08 9.15
N VAL A 59 1.81 3.62 10.33
CA VAL A 59 1.16 2.33 10.51
C VAL A 59 -0.26 2.58 10.98
N THR A 60 -1.22 2.03 10.25
CA THR A 60 -2.63 2.04 10.63
C THR A 60 -3.05 0.60 10.94
N THR A 61 -3.67 0.38 12.07
CA THR A 61 -4.09 -0.94 12.53
C THR A 61 -5.61 -0.95 12.72
N THR A 62 -6.24 -2.01 12.24
CA THR A 62 -7.62 -2.38 12.54
C THR A 62 -7.61 -3.73 13.26
N ASP A 63 -8.78 -4.24 13.66
CA ASP A 63 -8.89 -5.56 14.30
C ASP A 63 -8.39 -6.71 13.40
N LYS A 64 -8.45 -6.53 12.08
CA LYS A 64 -8.13 -7.56 11.10
C LYS A 64 -6.86 -7.29 10.30
N GLU A 65 -6.49 -6.03 10.13
CA GLU A 65 -5.47 -5.62 9.17
C GLU A 65 -4.49 -4.60 9.76
N LEU A 66 -3.30 -4.61 9.22
CA LEU A 66 -2.25 -3.63 9.48
C LEU A 66 -1.75 -3.08 8.15
N CYS A 67 -1.75 -1.77 8.00
CA CYS A 67 -1.28 -1.09 6.79
C CYS A 67 -0.06 -0.22 7.12
N LEU A 68 1.02 -0.43 6.39
CA LEU A 68 2.25 0.35 6.42
C LEU A 68 2.32 1.20 5.15
N SER A 69 2.26 2.53 5.27
CA SER A 69 2.26 3.44 4.11
C SER A 69 2.99 4.73 4.43
N ASN A 70 3.67 5.30 3.41
CA ASN A 70 4.25 6.64 3.48
C ASN A 70 3.65 7.60 2.44
N GLY A 71 2.56 7.20 1.77
CA GLY A 71 1.94 8.00 0.71
C GLY A 71 2.56 7.80 -0.69
N LEU A 72 3.71 7.12 -0.80
CA LEU A 72 4.34 6.71 -2.05
C LEU A 72 4.16 5.21 -2.32
N LEU A 73 4.31 4.41 -1.27
CA LEU A 73 4.04 2.98 -1.23
C LEU A 73 3.08 2.65 -0.10
N SER A 74 2.32 1.57 -0.28
CA SER A 74 1.47 1.00 0.75
C SER A 74 1.56 -0.53 0.72
N ARG A 75 1.71 -1.15 1.90
CA ARG A 75 1.63 -2.60 2.05
C ARG A 75 0.67 -2.95 3.18
N THR A 76 -0.35 -3.74 2.87
CA THR A 76 -1.38 -4.14 3.82
C THR A 76 -1.26 -5.62 4.13
N PHE A 77 -1.35 -5.94 5.41
CA PHE A 77 -1.27 -7.29 5.95
C PHE A 77 -2.60 -7.64 6.61
N ILE A 78 -3.13 -8.82 6.34
CA ILE A 78 -4.15 -9.42 7.19
C ILE A 78 -3.46 -10.12 8.35
N LEU A 79 -4.09 -10.14 9.54
CA LEU A 79 -3.50 -10.73 10.74
C LEU A 79 -4.01 -12.14 11.05
N SER A 80 -5.17 -12.51 10.54
CA SER A 80 -5.82 -13.79 10.82
C SER A 80 -6.36 -14.41 9.52
N PRO A 81 -6.31 -15.76 9.35
CA PRO A 81 -5.84 -16.79 10.30
C PRO A 81 -4.32 -16.89 10.41
N ASN A 82 -3.56 -16.25 9.56
CA ASN A 82 -2.11 -16.07 9.64
C ASN A 82 -1.73 -14.75 8.95
N VAL A 83 -0.60 -14.15 9.30
CA VAL A 83 -0.18 -12.91 8.63
C VAL A 83 0.16 -13.19 7.17
N ALA A 84 -0.44 -12.39 6.31
CA ALA A 84 -0.17 -12.41 4.87
C ALA A 84 -0.31 -11.01 4.27
N THR A 85 0.57 -10.68 3.34
CA THR A 85 0.42 -9.48 2.51
C THR A 85 -0.79 -9.66 1.59
N ILE A 86 -1.79 -8.78 1.75
CA ILE A 86 -3.01 -8.78 0.94
C ILE A 86 -3.07 -7.62 -0.04
N ALA A 87 -2.23 -6.61 0.13
CA ALA A 87 -2.01 -5.56 -0.85
C ALA A 87 -0.57 -5.06 -0.82
N PHE A 88 -0.11 -4.66 -1.98
CA PHE A 88 1.11 -3.90 -2.17
C PHE A 88 0.86 -2.92 -3.30
N ASP A 89 0.77 -1.63 -2.97
CA ASP A 89 0.29 -0.61 -3.89
C ASP A 89 1.37 0.44 -4.13
N ASN A 90 1.60 0.75 -5.39
CA ASN A 90 2.42 1.87 -5.82
C ASN A 90 1.51 3.11 -5.94
N LEU A 91 1.53 3.97 -4.92
CA LEU A 91 0.65 5.12 -4.84
C LEU A 91 1.06 6.26 -5.79
N MET A 92 2.30 6.25 -6.29
CA MET A 92 2.79 7.25 -7.25
C MET A 92 2.11 7.14 -8.61
N ASN A 93 1.86 5.91 -9.07
CA ASN A 93 1.17 5.65 -10.34
C ASN A 93 -0.23 5.04 -10.15
N GLY A 94 -0.56 4.72 -8.90
CA GLY A 94 -1.83 4.15 -8.49
C GLY A 94 -2.03 2.69 -8.85
N ASN A 95 -0.98 1.93 -9.10
CA ASN A 95 -1.04 0.50 -9.40
C ASN A 95 -1.14 -0.34 -8.14
N ALA A 96 -1.99 -1.36 -8.18
CA ALA A 96 -1.97 -2.48 -7.25
C ALA A 96 -1.05 -3.56 -7.81
N GLU A 97 0.04 -3.83 -7.11
CA GLU A 97 1.12 -4.68 -7.63
C GLU A 97 0.90 -6.17 -7.33
N LEU A 98 -0.04 -6.53 -6.43
CA LEU A 98 -0.23 -7.89 -5.97
C LEU A 98 -1.43 -8.56 -6.66
N ARG A 99 -1.22 -9.72 -7.33
CA ARG A 99 -2.28 -10.53 -7.93
C ARG A 99 -2.63 -11.79 -7.15
N ALA A 100 -1.73 -12.24 -6.26
CA ALA A 100 -1.97 -13.43 -5.44
C ALA A 100 -1.23 -13.37 -4.12
N ILE A 101 -1.85 -13.94 -3.08
CA ILE A 101 -1.26 -14.04 -1.75
C ILE A 101 -0.21 -15.16 -1.75
N ARG A 102 0.92 -14.92 -1.08
CA ARG A 102 2.02 -15.85 -0.89
C ARG A 102 2.46 -15.85 0.57
N PRO A 103 3.24 -16.83 1.01
CA PRO A 103 3.92 -16.76 2.30
C PRO A 103 4.81 -15.52 2.39
N GLU A 104 4.92 -14.98 3.59
CA GLU A 104 5.83 -13.86 3.85
C GLU A 104 7.29 -14.26 3.63
N ALA A 105 7.62 -15.49 3.93
CA ALA A 105 8.94 -16.09 3.67
C ALA A 105 8.81 -17.60 3.54
N VAL A 106 9.87 -18.25 3.07
CA VAL A 106 10.02 -19.72 3.13
C VAL A 106 11.41 -20.05 3.65
N LEU A 107 11.48 -20.93 4.62
CA LEU A 107 12.73 -21.43 5.21
C LEU A 107 12.88 -22.91 4.88
N THR A 108 14.07 -23.32 4.45
CA THR A 108 14.42 -24.74 4.35
C THR A 108 15.26 -25.11 5.56
N ILE A 109 14.69 -25.85 6.49
CA ILE A 109 15.35 -26.27 7.75
C ILE A 109 15.49 -27.77 7.73
N ASN A 110 16.70 -28.27 7.92
CA ASN A 110 17.01 -29.71 7.89
C ASN A 110 16.49 -30.41 6.64
N GLY A 111 16.56 -29.73 5.48
CA GLY A 111 16.10 -30.25 4.18
C GLY A 111 14.59 -30.17 3.92
N MET A 112 13.79 -29.67 4.86
CA MET A 112 12.34 -29.51 4.70
C MET A 112 11.95 -28.04 4.58
N GLU A 113 11.03 -27.70 3.66
CA GLU A 113 10.51 -26.36 3.49
C GLU A 113 9.38 -26.06 4.48
N TYR A 114 9.47 -24.88 5.11
CA TYR A 114 8.48 -24.33 6.03
C TYR A 114 8.10 -22.93 5.58
N PRO A 115 6.86 -22.69 5.17
CA PRO A 115 6.35 -21.36 4.93
C PRO A 115 6.29 -20.55 6.24
N VAL A 116 6.44 -19.24 6.14
CA VAL A 116 6.26 -18.30 7.24
C VAL A 116 5.06 -17.42 6.91
N GLY A 117 4.01 -17.47 7.71
CA GLY A 117 2.78 -16.77 7.39
C GLY A 117 2.15 -17.25 6.08
N GLY A 118 1.40 -16.34 5.46
CA GLY A 118 0.74 -16.61 4.19
C GLY A 118 -0.63 -17.28 4.32
N LEU A 119 -1.43 -17.10 3.26
CA LEU A 119 -2.72 -17.75 3.11
C LEU A 119 -2.74 -18.57 1.82
N TYR A 120 -3.57 -19.60 1.81
CA TYR A 120 -3.67 -20.60 0.76
C TYR A 120 -5.11 -20.78 0.31
N LYS A 121 -5.28 -21.50 -0.81
CA LYS A 121 -6.56 -21.78 -1.47
C LYS A 121 -7.20 -20.56 -2.13
N GLN A 122 -6.39 -19.59 -2.59
CA GLN A 122 -6.91 -18.58 -3.49
C GLN A 122 -7.46 -19.25 -4.76
N PRO A 123 -8.74 -19.04 -5.12
CA PRO A 123 -9.39 -19.78 -6.23
C PRO A 123 -8.74 -19.48 -7.58
N VAL A 124 -8.35 -18.24 -7.80
CA VAL A 124 -7.73 -17.76 -9.04
C VAL A 124 -6.45 -17.01 -8.71
N GLN A 125 -5.35 -17.34 -9.41
CA GLN A 125 -4.03 -16.76 -9.13
C GLN A 125 -3.70 -15.52 -10.00
N ASN A 126 -4.62 -15.13 -10.90
CA ASN A 126 -4.42 -14.03 -11.84
C ASN A 126 -4.78 -12.66 -11.25
N PHE A 127 -5.68 -12.66 -10.27
CA PHE A 127 -6.13 -11.47 -9.57
C PHE A 127 -6.53 -11.81 -8.13
N LEU A 128 -6.58 -10.79 -7.29
CA LEU A 128 -6.98 -10.92 -5.90
C LEU A 128 -8.29 -10.16 -5.66
N ASN A 129 -9.28 -10.86 -5.11
CA ASN A 129 -10.56 -10.32 -4.67
C ASN A 129 -10.66 -10.43 -3.14
N ASN A 130 -11.29 -9.46 -2.48
CA ASN A 130 -11.53 -9.51 -1.05
C ASN A 130 -12.34 -10.74 -0.62
N ASP A 131 -13.35 -11.12 -1.41
CA ASP A 131 -14.16 -12.32 -1.13
C ASP A 131 -13.31 -13.60 -1.07
N PHE A 132 -12.21 -13.66 -1.83
CA PHE A 132 -11.30 -14.80 -1.77
C PHE A 132 -10.55 -14.88 -0.44
N ILE A 133 -10.21 -13.73 0.14
CA ILE A 133 -9.42 -13.64 1.36
C ILE A 133 -10.17 -14.24 2.55
N GLU A 134 -11.48 -14.06 2.60
CA GLU A 134 -12.33 -14.55 3.69
C GLU A 134 -12.35 -16.09 3.77
N ASP A 135 -12.23 -16.78 2.62
CA ASP A 135 -12.24 -18.22 2.52
C ASP A 135 -10.83 -18.86 2.54
N MET A 136 -9.78 -18.05 2.55
CA MET A 136 -8.40 -18.56 2.54
C MET A 136 -7.98 -19.06 3.92
N ILE A 137 -7.14 -20.07 3.93
CA ILE A 137 -6.69 -20.76 5.14
C ILE A 137 -5.18 -20.66 5.32
N SER A 138 -4.72 -20.83 6.56
CA SER A 138 -3.30 -21.03 6.86
C SER A 138 -2.85 -22.45 6.46
N CYS A 139 -1.58 -22.61 6.12
CA CYS A 139 -0.97 -23.92 5.91
C CYS A 139 -0.61 -24.55 7.26
N ASP A 140 -0.91 -25.84 7.42
CA ASP A 140 -0.68 -26.60 8.68
C ASP A 140 0.80 -26.72 9.06
N THR A 141 1.70 -26.60 8.09
CA THR A 141 3.15 -26.65 8.30
C THR A 141 3.80 -25.28 8.41
N ALA A 142 3.03 -24.20 8.19
CA ALA A 142 3.57 -22.86 8.22
C ALA A 142 3.89 -22.40 9.64
N PHE A 143 4.94 -21.61 9.79
CA PHE A 143 5.13 -20.80 10.98
C PHE A 143 3.93 -19.87 11.16
N THR A 144 3.34 -19.93 12.34
CA THR A 144 2.08 -19.23 12.66
C THR A 144 2.37 -17.94 13.40
N TYR A 145 1.68 -16.89 13.01
CA TYR A 145 1.73 -15.59 13.65
C TYR A 145 1.34 -15.66 15.13
N VAL A 146 2.11 -14.96 15.96
CA VAL A 146 1.88 -14.85 17.40
C VAL A 146 1.61 -13.42 17.82
N SER A 147 2.44 -12.49 17.37
CA SER A 147 2.36 -11.08 17.75
C SER A 147 3.10 -10.20 16.77
N HIS A 148 2.85 -8.91 16.86
CA HIS A 148 3.65 -7.91 16.18
C HIS A 148 4.00 -6.74 17.10
N THR A 149 5.05 -6.00 16.73
CA THR A 149 5.39 -4.72 17.32
C THR A 149 5.57 -3.68 16.23
N VAL A 150 5.21 -2.44 16.56
CA VAL A 150 5.37 -1.28 15.68
C VAL A 150 6.29 -0.29 16.39
N GLY A 151 7.22 0.28 15.66
CA GLY A 151 8.17 1.26 16.18
C GLY A 151 8.82 2.09 15.09
N GLU A 152 9.85 2.81 15.47
CA GLU A 152 10.70 3.54 14.54
C GLU A 152 11.74 2.59 13.93
N THR A 153 12.34 3.01 12.79
CA THR A 153 13.49 2.32 12.19
C THR A 153 14.67 2.26 13.17
N ILE A 154 15.46 1.21 13.10
CA ILE A 154 16.61 1.04 13.95
C ILE A 154 17.90 0.90 13.14
N GLU A 155 19.03 1.27 13.76
CA GLU A 155 20.34 1.00 13.19
C GLU A 155 20.59 -0.51 13.17
N ARG A 156 20.72 -1.10 11.96
CA ARG A 156 20.98 -2.53 11.75
C ARG A 156 22.47 -2.84 11.61
N PHE A 157 23.20 -1.87 11.15
CA PHE A 157 24.64 -1.93 10.96
C PHE A 157 25.24 -0.53 11.09
N PRO A 158 26.47 -0.39 11.59
CA PRO A 158 27.10 0.91 11.69
C PRO A 158 27.39 1.45 10.28
N TYR A 159 26.63 2.46 9.89
CA TYR A 159 26.81 3.14 8.63
C TYR A 159 27.26 4.57 8.85
N ARG A 160 28.40 4.93 8.26
CA ARG A 160 28.89 6.30 8.24
C ARG A 160 29.02 6.75 6.79
N PRO A 161 28.07 7.57 6.28
CA PRO A 161 28.16 8.10 4.94
C PRO A 161 29.44 8.93 4.79
N LYS A 162 30.17 8.73 3.69
CA LYS A 162 31.28 9.63 3.31
C LYS A 162 30.63 10.97 2.92
N GLN A 163 30.85 11.99 3.75
CA GLN A 163 30.20 13.30 3.63
C GLN A 163 30.54 14.07 2.34
N GLU A 164 31.59 13.70 1.65
CA GLU A 164 32.09 14.37 0.44
C GLU A 164 31.09 14.36 -0.74
N TRP A 165 30.15 13.44 -0.73
CA TRP A 165 29.19 13.23 -1.84
C TRP A 165 27.74 13.61 -1.50
N LEU A 166 27.44 13.93 -0.25
CA LEU A 166 26.09 14.22 0.20
C LEU A 166 25.96 15.71 0.53
N SER A 167 25.16 16.41 -0.24
CA SER A 167 24.77 17.80 0.02
C SER A 167 23.96 17.96 1.32
N ASN A 168 23.29 16.89 1.78
CA ASN A 168 22.45 16.86 2.97
C ASN A 168 22.96 15.82 3.97
N LYS A 169 22.96 16.16 5.25
CA LYS A 169 23.21 15.24 6.35
C LYS A 169 21.95 14.42 6.61
N ASN A 170 21.75 13.35 5.87
CA ASN A 170 20.67 12.43 6.16
C ASN A 170 20.95 11.71 7.47
N PRO A 171 19.95 11.64 8.37
CA PRO A 171 20.09 10.91 9.62
C PRO A 171 20.25 9.41 9.35
N TRP A 172 21.01 8.74 10.23
CA TRP A 172 21.09 7.29 10.25
C TRP A 172 20.77 6.77 11.66
N PRO A 173 19.87 5.79 11.82
CA PRO A 173 19.09 5.14 10.75
C PRO A 173 18.18 6.13 10.04
N ALA A 174 17.88 5.86 8.76
CA ALA A 174 16.94 6.67 8.01
C ALA A 174 15.56 6.63 8.71
N PRO A 175 14.91 7.79 8.92
CA PRO A 175 13.63 7.85 9.62
C PRO A 175 12.55 7.07 8.85
N GLY A 176 11.59 6.52 9.59
CA GLY A 176 10.51 5.71 9.03
C GLY A 176 9.84 4.85 10.08
N LYS A 177 8.98 3.93 9.65
CA LYS A 177 8.28 2.99 10.54
C LYS A 177 8.75 1.57 10.32
N ARG A 178 8.81 0.83 11.42
CA ARG A 178 9.20 -0.58 11.49
C ARG A 178 8.06 -1.41 12.05
N ILE A 179 7.80 -2.56 11.41
CA ILE A 179 6.91 -3.59 11.91
C ILE A 179 7.71 -4.88 12.06
N VAL A 180 7.56 -5.55 13.18
CA VAL A 180 8.14 -6.87 13.43
C VAL A 180 7.01 -7.85 13.67
N PHE A 181 6.78 -8.76 12.75
CA PHE A 181 5.89 -9.89 12.95
C PHE A 181 6.67 -11.06 13.53
N THR A 182 6.18 -11.63 14.62
CA THR A 182 6.76 -12.80 15.27
C THR A 182 5.93 -14.03 15.01
N TYR A 183 6.60 -15.09 14.56
CA TYR A 183 5.98 -16.37 14.22
C TYR A 183 6.64 -17.49 15.02
N LYS A 184 5.86 -18.52 15.36
CA LYS A 184 6.33 -19.77 15.96
C LYS A 184 6.02 -20.95 15.05
N ALA A 185 6.78 -22.02 15.21
CA ALA A 185 6.49 -23.27 14.51
C ALA A 185 5.07 -23.75 14.80
N ALA A 186 4.42 -24.31 13.77
CA ALA A 186 3.08 -24.86 13.91
C ALA A 186 3.01 -25.90 15.06
N PRO A 187 1.87 -26.07 15.72
CA PRO A 187 1.73 -27.01 16.85
C PRO A 187 2.11 -28.47 16.50
N ARG A 188 1.90 -28.84 15.24
CA ARG A 188 2.25 -30.18 14.70
C ARG A 188 3.65 -30.27 14.10
N ALA A 189 4.44 -29.21 14.22
CA ALA A 189 5.81 -29.21 13.71
C ALA A 189 6.68 -30.26 14.42
N PRO A 190 7.70 -30.84 13.73
CA PRO A 190 8.68 -31.69 14.33
C PRO A 190 9.31 -31.10 15.59
N GLU A 191 9.60 -31.90 16.58
CA GLU A 191 10.13 -31.46 17.87
C GLU A 191 11.36 -30.56 17.73
N MET A 192 12.22 -30.85 16.79
CA MET A 192 13.49 -30.18 16.54
C MET A 192 13.30 -28.70 16.12
N ILE A 193 12.17 -28.35 15.48
CA ILE A 193 11.89 -26.96 15.07
C ILE A 193 10.84 -26.27 15.96
N ARG A 194 10.27 -26.97 16.92
CA ARG A 194 9.18 -26.49 17.76
C ARG A 194 9.54 -25.23 18.58
N ASN A 195 10.84 -25.08 18.90
CA ASN A 195 11.37 -23.94 19.62
C ASN A 195 12.05 -22.91 18.70
N VAL A 196 11.81 -23.01 17.40
CA VAL A 196 12.28 -22.00 16.44
C VAL A 196 11.26 -20.86 16.39
N THR A 197 11.77 -19.66 16.53
CA THR A 197 11.01 -18.41 16.35
C THR A 197 11.53 -17.71 15.09
N VAL A 198 10.60 -17.23 14.27
CA VAL A 198 10.92 -16.45 13.06
C VAL A 198 10.34 -15.05 13.23
N LYS A 199 11.15 -14.03 12.94
CA LYS A 199 10.66 -12.66 12.84
C LYS A 199 10.78 -12.19 11.39
N VAL A 200 9.72 -11.63 10.87
CA VAL A 200 9.69 -10.94 9.58
C VAL A 200 9.55 -9.45 9.88
N ILE A 201 10.51 -8.68 9.41
CA ILE A 201 10.66 -7.28 9.76
C ILE A 201 10.51 -6.46 8.49
N TYR A 202 9.64 -5.47 8.55
CA TYR A 202 9.44 -4.49 7.49
C TYR A 202 9.82 -3.11 7.99
N GLU A 203 10.52 -2.34 7.15
CA GLU A 203 10.78 -0.92 7.39
C GLU A 203 10.45 -0.13 6.14
N LEU A 204 9.60 0.87 6.28
CA LEU A 204 9.26 1.83 5.24
C LEU A 204 9.83 3.19 5.63
N TYR A 205 10.62 3.76 4.75
CA TYR A 205 11.35 4.99 5.05
C TYR A 205 10.56 6.24 4.64
N ASP A 206 10.79 7.32 5.39
CA ASP A 206 10.20 8.62 5.08
C ASP A 206 10.81 9.21 3.82
N GLY A 207 10.00 9.93 3.06
CA GLY A 207 10.41 10.71 1.90
C GLY A 207 10.79 9.91 0.66
N ALA A 208 10.80 8.57 0.71
CA ALA A 208 11.21 7.73 -0.41
C ALA A 208 10.35 6.47 -0.56
N PRO A 209 10.10 5.98 -1.78
CA PRO A 209 9.37 4.74 -2.01
C PRO A 209 10.27 3.51 -1.76
N ILE A 210 10.84 3.40 -0.56
CA ILE A 210 11.76 2.33 -0.18
C ILE A 210 11.18 1.55 0.99
N LEU A 211 10.86 0.30 0.73
CA LEU A 211 10.46 -0.70 1.71
C LEU A 211 11.56 -1.75 1.83
N SER A 212 12.09 -1.95 3.01
CA SER A 212 13.02 -3.03 3.29
C SER A 212 12.37 -4.17 4.04
N LYS A 213 12.86 -5.38 3.81
CA LYS A 213 12.42 -6.59 4.50
C LYS A 213 13.61 -7.38 5.01
N GLN A 214 13.50 -7.91 6.22
CA GLN A 214 14.50 -8.71 6.89
C GLN A 214 13.84 -9.91 7.57
N ILE A 215 14.57 -11.03 7.67
CA ILE A 215 14.16 -12.20 8.42
C ILE A 215 15.19 -12.46 9.51
N GLU A 216 14.70 -12.73 10.70
CA GLU A 216 15.50 -13.26 11.82
C GLU A 216 14.98 -14.66 12.18
N VAL A 217 15.88 -15.63 12.33
CA VAL A 217 15.56 -16.99 12.74
C VAL A 217 16.31 -17.27 14.03
N GLU A 218 15.59 -17.56 15.09
CA GLU A 218 16.12 -17.85 16.41
C GLU A 218 15.74 -19.26 16.81
N ASN A 219 16.75 -20.08 17.14
CA ASN A 219 16.55 -21.41 17.70
C ASN A 219 16.78 -21.39 19.21
N GLN A 220 15.72 -21.46 19.98
CA GLN A 220 15.74 -21.54 21.44
C GLN A 220 15.73 -22.98 21.95
N GLY A 221 15.76 -23.96 21.05
CA GLY A 221 15.82 -25.37 21.39
C GLY A 221 17.22 -25.83 21.79
N LYS A 222 17.29 -27.02 22.39
CA LYS A 222 18.56 -27.64 22.78
C LYS A 222 19.29 -28.32 21.59
N SER A 223 18.56 -28.70 20.57
CA SER A 223 19.09 -29.33 19.36
C SER A 223 19.46 -28.30 18.32
N SER A 224 20.61 -28.45 17.68
CA SER A 224 20.99 -27.61 16.54
C SER A 224 20.08 -27.88 15.34
N ILE A 225 19.84 -26.85 14.55
CA ILE A 225 19.16 -26.93 13.27
C ILE A 225 20.09 -26.45 12.16
N VAL A 226 19.86 -26.93 10.95
CA VAL A 226 20.57 -26.45 9.75
C VAL A 226 19.60 -25.66 8.93
N LEU A 227 19.86 -24.36 8.77
CA LEU A 227 19.16 -23.52 7.81
C LEU A 227 19.83 -23.68 6.44
N ASN A 228 19.23 -24.52 5.57
CA ASN A 228 19.79 -24.84 4.26
C ASN A 228 19.63 -23.69 3.27
N SER A 229 18.46 -23.06 3.26
CA SER A 229 18.16 -21.94 2.40
C SER A 229 16.98 -21.14 2.94
N PHE A 230 16.77 -19.95 2.39
CA PHE A 230 15.61 -19.12 2.68
C PHE A 230 15.20 -18.29 1.47
N LYS A 231 13.92 -18.01 1.37
CA LYS A 231 13.32 -17.02 0.46
C LYS A 231 12.77 -15.90 1.33
N SER A 232 13.40 -14.73 1.29
CA SER A 232 13.02 -13.60 2.16
C SER A 232 11.82 -12.83 1.64
N GLU A 233 11.56 -12.87 0.36
CA GLU A 233 10.40 -12.23 -0.27
C GLU A 233 9.84 -13.12 -1.37
N ILE A 234 8.52 -13.25 -1.39
CA ILE A 234 7.78 -13.98 -2.41
C ILE A 234 6.55 -13.16 -2.75
N LEU A 235 6.58 -12.49 -3.89
CA LEU A 235 5.47 -11.68 -4.38
C LEU A 235 4.97 -12.25 -5.70
N ALA A 236 3.67 -12.49 -5.77
CA ALA A 236 2.99 -12.73 -7.04
C ALA A 236 2.55 -11.37 -7.59
N LEU A 237 3.45 -10.70 -8.29
CA LEU A 237 3.20 -9.37 -8.84
C LEU A 237 2.32 -9.45 -10.08
N THR A 238 1.61 -8.35 -10.35
CA THR A 238 0.96 -8.12 -11.63
C THR A 238 2.02 -7.87 -12.68
N GLU A 239 1.84 -8.45 -13.85
CA GLU A 239 2.75 -8.28 -14.98
C GLU A 239 2.22 -7.21 -15.92
N THR A 240 3.12 -6.47 -16.54
CA THR A 240 2.74 -5.61 -17.67
C THR A 240 2.26 -6.52 -18.79
N ALA A 241 0.99 -6.39 -19.18
CA ALA A 241 0.46 -7.18 -20.27
C ALA A 241 1.31 -6.91 -21.54
N PRO A 242 1.84 -7.94 -22.17
CA PRO A 242 2.41 -7.76 -23.51
C PRO A 242 1.32 -7.22 -24.42
N LYS A 243 1.66 -6.40 -25.39
CA LYS A 243 0.71 -5.84 -26.35
C LYS A 243 -0.17 -6.96 -26.91
N VAL A 244 -1.46 -6.90 -26.64
CA VAL A 244 -2.40 -7.87 -27.16
C VAL A 244 -2.50 -7.67 -28.66
N HIS A 245 -2.07 -8.65 -29.44
CA HIS A 245 -2.35 -8.69 -30.87
C HIS A 245 -3.77 -9.22 -31.04
N TYR A 246 -4.68 -8.34 -31.44
CA TYR A 246 -6.06 -8.74 -31.72
C TYR A 246 -6.07 -9.74 -32.89
N GLY A 247 -6.63 -10.92 -32.64
CA GLY A 247 -6.81 -11.92 -33.67
C GLY A 247 -6.55 -13.37 -33.27
N GLU A 248 -5.80 -13.61 -32.19
CA GLU A 248 -5.46 -14.95 -31.75
C GLU A 248 -6.29 -15.36 -30.51
N PRO A 249 -7.06 -16.46 -30.58
CA PRO A 249 -7.97 -16.84 -29.47
C PRO A 249 -7.30 -17.08 -28.13
N HIS A 250 -6.01 -17.39 -28.08
CA HIS A 250 -5.25 -17.59 -26.86
C HIS A 250 -4.80 -16.27 -26.20
N GLU A 251 -4.86 -15.17 -26.92
CA GLU A 251 -4.42 -13.85 -26.42
C GLU A 251 -5.46 -13.20 -25.48
N ILE A 252 -6.70 -13.65 -25.51
CA ILE A 252 -7.76 -13.18 -24.60
C ILE A 252 -7.36 -13.35 -23.13
N ARG A 253 -6.52 -14.32 -22.82
CA ARG A 253 -5.99 -14.53 -21.46
C ARG A 253 -5.07 -13.41 -20.98
N MET A 254 -4.50 -12.65 -21.88
CA MET A 254 -3.57 -11.57 -21.56
C MET A 254 -4.28 -10.31 -21.05
N LEU A 255 -5.52 -10.07 -21.47
CA LEU A 255 -6.33 -8.96 -20.96
C LEU A 255 -6.57 -9.05 -19.45
N ALA A 256 -6.50 -10.26 -18.91
CA ALA A 256 -6.67 -10.49 -17.48
C ALA A 256 -5.42 -10.16 -16.63
N GLN A 257 -4.35 -9.70 -17.26
CA GLN A 257 -3.05 -9.53 -16.61
C GLN A 257 -2.55 -8.08 -16.61
N GLU A 258 -3.40 -7.13 -16.99
CA GLU A 258 -3.01 -5.71 -16.91
C GLU A 258 -2.69 -5.30 -15.47
N PRO A 259 -1.54 -4.67 -15.24
CA PRO A 259 -1.10 -4.26 -13.91
C PRO A 259 -2.16 -3.40 -13.22
N GLY A 260 -2.50 -3.75 -11.99
CA GLY A 260 -3.38 -2.99 -11.14
C GLY A 260 -4.87 -3.00 -11.52
N THR A 261 -5.25 -3.52 -12.69
CA THR A 261 -6.64 -3.46 -13.15
C THR A 261 -7.56 -4.30 -12.28
N TYR A 262 -7.21 -5.55 -12.03
CA TYR A 262 -8.06 -6.48 -11.29
C TYR A 262 -7.94 -6.30 -9.77
N THR A 263 -6.73 -6.24 -9.24
CA THR A 263 -6.51 -6.10 -7.81
C THR A 263 -7.10 -4.80 -7.27
N ARG A 264 -7.04 -3.72 -8.04
CA ARG A 264 -7.55 -2.43 -7.62
C ARG A 264 -9.07 -2.35 -7.57
N ASN A 265 -9.75 -2.96 -8.55
CA ASN A 265 -11.21 -2.90 -8.65
C ASN A 265 -11.89 -3.76 -7.59
N TYR A 266 -11.24 -4.81 -7.11
CA TYR A 266 -11.81 -5.75 -6.14
C TYR A 266 -11.48 -5.44 -4.68
N ARG A 267 -10.66 -4.42 -4.42
CA ARG A 267 -10.26 -4.03 -3.07
C ARG A 267 -10.98 -2.81 -2.50
N LYS A 268 -11.97 -2.28 -3.20
CA LYS A 268 -12.75 -1.11 -2.75
C LYS A 268 -13.87 -1.52 -1.81
#